data_759fe048b172e99d338a51078e7f3102
#
_entry.id   759fe048b172e99d338a51078e7f3102
#
_cell.length_a   1.000
_cell.length_b   1.000
_cell.length_c   1.000
_cell.angle_alpha   90.00
_cell.angle_beta   90.00
_cell.angle_gamma   90.00
#
_symmetry.space_group_name_H-M   'P 1'
#
loop_
_entity.id
_entity.type
_entity.pdbx_description
1 polymer ?
#
loop_
_entity_poly.entity_id
_entity_poly.type
_entity_poly.pdbx_seq_one_letter_code
_entity_poly.pdbx_strand_id
1 'polypeptide(L)'
;MDMTKKLILAAWALLLAAAVPAQQKEEFRLWPEAGKYAPERLGAGFDRDNAPYVTLYRPEGKKPAPAVVVCPGGAYGGLAIGHEGYQVAEWFAARGFAAVVLKYTMPHGNYDLPRRDVQQAIELVRANAAGWGVDPARVGVIGFSAGGHLGST
;
A
#
# COMPACT_ATOMS: atom_id res chain seq x y z
N MET A 1 3.80 37.34 -35.14
CA MET A 1 2.82 36.61 -34.36
C MET A 1 2.22 37.54 -33.34
N ASP A 2 0.93 37.70 -33.38
CA ASP A 2 0.18 38.68 -32.60
C ASP A 2 0.33 38.40 -31.08
N MET A 3 0.46 39.47 -30.31
CA MET A 3 0.68 39.42 -28.85
C MET A 3 -0.42 38.62 -28.13
N THR A 4 -1.64 38.66 -28.68
CA THR A 4 -2.78 37.86 -28.16
C THR A 4 -2.57 36.36 -28.34
N LYS A 5 -1.95 35.91 -29.42
CA LYS A 5 -1.62 34.50 -29.67
C LYS A 5 -0.52 33.99 -28.74
N LYS A 6 0.44 34.85 -28.37
CA LYS A 6 1.50 34.52 -27.40
C LYS A 6 0.96 34.37 -26.00
N LEU A 7 0.01 35.20 -25.59
CA LEU A 7 -0.65 35.11 -24.29
C LEU A 7 -1.53 33.85 -24.15
N ILE A 8 -2.22 33.46 -25.23
CA ILE A 8 -3.05 32.25 -25.25
C ILE A 8 -2.15 31.00 -25.18
N LEU A 9 -1.04 30.94 -25.92
CA LEU A 9 -0.09 29.82 -25.84
C LEU A 9 0.59 29.71 -24.48
N ALA A 10 0.91 30.83 -23.82
CA ALA A 10 1.46 30.84 -22.48
C ALA A 10 0.44 30.36 -21.40
N ALA A 11 -0.83 30.72 -21.56
CA ALA A 11 -1.90 30.25 -20.68
C ALA A 11 -2.16 28.73 -20.82
N TRP A 12 -2.05 28.18 -22.02
CA TRP A 12 -2.17 26.73 -22.25
C TRP A 12 -0.96 25.95 -21.71
N ALA A 13 0.25 26.53 -21.77
CA ALA A 13 1.44 25.90 -21.18
C ALA A 13 1.40 25.87 -19.65
N LEU A 14 0.76 26.84 -19.00
CA LEU A 14 0.55 26.87 -17.54
C LEU A 14 -0.54 25.91 -17.05
N LEU A 15 -1.50 25.54 -17.90
CA LEU A 15 -2.54 24.56 -17.58
C LEU A 15 -2.08 23.10 -17.66
N LEU A 16 -0.93 22.82 -18.29
CA LEU A 16 -0.39 21.46 -18.43
C LEU A 16 0.55 21.04 -17.31
N ALA A 17 0.84 21.92 -16.38
CA ALA A 17 1.63 21.62 -15.17
C ALA A 17 0.75 21.48 -13.92
N ALA A 18 -0.43 20.88 -14.03
CA ALA A 18 -1.08 20.30 -12.88
C ALA A 18 -0.20 19.14 -12.42
N ALA A 19 0.68 19.41 -11.46
CA ALA A 19 1.46 18.36 -10.79
C ALA A 19 0.45 17.31 -10.31
N VAL A 20 0.49 16.11 -10.88
CA VAL A 20 -0.21 14.96 -10.33
C VAL A 20 0.27 14.87 -8.87
N PRO A 21 -0.60 15.02 -7.88
CA PRO A 21 -0.16 14.97 -6.50
C PRO A 21 0.54 13.62 -6.30
N ALA A 22 1.78 13.67 -5.81
CA ALA A 22 2.51 12.44 -5.49
C ALA A 22 1.61 11.62 -4.58
N GLN A 23 1.33 10.38 -4.98
CA GLN A 23 0.44 9.49 -4.25
C GLN A 23 0.93 9.36 -2.81
N GLN A 24 0.08 9.74 -1.85
CA GLN A 24 0.44 9.70 -0.45
C GLN A 24 0.59 8.24 0.00
N LYS A 25 1.82 7.86 0.29
CA LYS A 25 2.11 6.59 0.94
C LYS A 25 2.44 6.81 2.41
N GLU A 26 1.92 5.94 3.25
CA GLU A 26 2.10 5.98 4.69
C GLU A 26 2.47 4.59 5.18
N GLU A 27 3.40 4.52 6.13
CA GLU A 27 3.90 3.24 6.63
C GLU A 27 3.52 3.05 8.09
N PHE A 28 3.03 1.85 8.43
CA PHE A 28 2.56 1.50 9.76
C PHE A 28 3.15 0.18 10.22
N ARG A 29 3.38 0.07 11.53
CA ARG A 29 3.73 -1.22 12.15
C ARG A 29 2.62 -2.23 11.87
N LEU A 30 2.99 -3.44 11.48
CA LEU A 30 2.02 -4.52 11.36
C LEU A 30 1.54 -5.00 12.73
N TRP A 31 2.45 -5.03 13.70
CA TRP A 31 2.21 -5.38 15.09
C TRP A 31 2.50 -4.15 15.96
N PRO A 32 1.52 -3.26 16.13
CA PRO A 32 1.72 -2.02 16.88
C PRO A 32 1.80 -2.27 18.38
N GLU A 33 2.61 -1.46 19.08
CA GLU A 33 2.79 -1.52 20.53
C GLU A 33 1.59 -0.91 21.27
N ALA A 34 0.94 0.10 20.67
CA ALA A 34 -0.20 0.81 21.26
C ALA A 34 -1.51 -0.01 21.29
N GLY A 35 -1.52 -1.20 20.67
CA GLY A 35 -2.68 -2.10 20.62
C GLY A 35 -2.84 -2.77 19.25
N LYS A 36 -3.37 -3.99 19.24
CA LYS A 36 -3.36 -4.90 18.08
C LYS A 36 -3.75 -4.25 16.72
N TYR A 37 -4.59 -3.26 16.74
CA TYR A 37 -5.12 -2.61 15.53
C TYR A 37 -4.86 -1.10 15.48
N ALA A 38 -4.03 -0.56 16.36
CA ALA A 38 -3.69 0.85 16.34
C ALA A 38 -2.92 1.21 15.06
N PRO A 39 -3.26 2.32 14.36
CA PRO A 39 -2.52 2.74 13.16
C PRO A 39 -1.21 3.44 13.56
N GLU A 40 -0.27 2.68 14.09
CA GLU A 40 1.01 3.18 14.58
C GLU A 40 2.00 3.35 13.44
N ARG A 41 2.41 4.59 13.16
CA ARG A 41 3.40 4.90 12.12
C ARG A 41 4.79 4.39 12.49
N LEU A 42 5.59 4.07 11.47
CA LEU A 42 6.99 3.70 11.70
C LEU A 42 7.77 4.88 12.26
N GLY A 43 8.41 4.66 13.42
CA GLY A 43 9.34 5.61 14.04
C GLY A 43 10.75 5.50 13.45
N ALA A 44 11.63 6.47 13.80
CA ALA A 44 13.01 6.53 13.29
C ALA A 44 13.86 5.30 13.64
N GLY A 45 13.55 4.59 14.74
CA GLY A 45 14.26 3.38 15.17
C GLY A 45 13.63 2.08 14.72
N PHE A 46 12.65 2.11 13.78
CA PHE A 46 11.99 0.89 13.33
C PHE A 46 12.93 0.02 12.48
N ASP A 47 13.05 -1.26 12.84
CA ASP A 47 13.86 -2.24 12.10
C ASP A 47 13.15 -2.70 10.83
N ARG A 48 13.38 -1.97 9.74
CA ARG A 48 12.77 -2.26 8.43
C ARG A 48 13.24 -3.57 7.82
N ASP A 49 14.40 -4.04 8.19
CA ASP A 49 14.98 -5.25 7.61
C ASP A 49 14.35 -6.51 8.20
N ASN A 50 14.11 -6.52 9.51
CA ASN A 50 13.64 -7.72 10.20
C ASN A 50 12.16 -7.64 10.61
N ALA A 51 11.64 -6.47 10.99
CA ALA A 51 10.26 -6.36 11.45
C ALA A 51 9.26 -6.22 10.30
N PRO A 52 8.06 -6.84 10.40
CA PRO A 52 7.00 -6.69 9.41
C PRO A 52 6.29 -5.35 9.55
N TYR A 53 5.90 -4.78 8.40
CA TYR A 53 5.16 -3.53 8.31
C TYR A 53 4.27 -3.48 7.08
N VAL A 54 3.38 -2.51 7.03
CA VAL A 54 2.54 -2.22 5.87
C VAL A 54 2.80 -0.82 5.31
N THR A 55 2.74 -0.70 3.98
CA THR A 55 2.75 0.58 3.29
C THR A 55 1.37 0.81 2.67
N LEU A 56 0.65 1.79 3.17
CA LEU A 56 -0.66 2.19 2.68
C LEU A 56 -0.52 3.19 1.53
N TYR A 57 -1.13 2.88 0.41
CA TYR A 57 -1.41 3.77 -0.71
C TYR A 57 -2.89 4.13 -0.67
N ARG A 58 -3.19 5.41 -0.42
CA ARG A 58 -4.59 5.85 -0.31
C ARG A 58 -5.29 5.81 -1.65
N PRO A 59 -6.59 5.47 -1.67
CA PRO A 59 -7.35 5.42 -2.91
C PRO A 59 -7.54 6.82 -3.49
N GLU A 60 -7.45 6.93 -4.80
CA GLU A 60 -7.91 8.09 -5.54
C GLU A 60 -9.43 8.00 -5.79
N GLY A 61 -10.13 9.14 -5.77
CA GLY A 61 -11.55 9.23 -6.08
C GLY A 61 -12.50 8.97 -4.92
N LYS A 62 -13.63 8.28 -5.21
CA LYS A 62 -14.72 8.07 -4.25
C LYS A 62 -14.34 7.15 -3.09
N LYS A 63 -14.75 7.56 -1.89
CA LYS A 63 -14.63 6.78 -0.64
C LYS A 63 -16.03 6.45 -0.11
N PRO A 64 -16.23 5.33 0.61
CA PRO A 64 -15.24 4.28 0.91
C PRO A 64 -14.89 3.43 -0.31
N ALA A 65 -13.60 3.13 -0.47
CA ALA A 65 -13.04 2.38 -1.59
C ALA A 65 -12.82 0.90 -1.23
N PRO A 66 -12.80 -0.04 -2.20
CA PRO A 66 -12.29 -1.37 -1.95
C PRO A 66 -10.80 -1.32 -1.60
N ALA A 67 -10.31 -2.32 -0.87
CA ALA A 67 -8.90 -2.42 -0.52
C ALA A 67 -8.30 -3.74 -1.01
N VAL A 68 -6.99 -3.72 -1.26
CA VAL A 68 -6.20 -4.90 -1.59
C VAL A 68 -4.93 -4.93 -0.75
N VAL A 69 -4.69 -6.05 -0.07
CA VAL A 69 -3.41 -6.36 0.56
C VAL A 69 -2.52 -7.01 -0.49
N VAL A 70 -1.35 -6.42 -0.73
CA VAL A 70 -0.39 -6.87 -1.76
C VAL A 70 0.74 -7.63 -1.08
N CYS A 71 0.90 -8.91 -1.42
CA CYS A 71 1.94 -9.78 -0.91
C CYS A 71 2.99 -10.06 -2.01
N PRO A 72 4.15 -9.39 -1.99
CA PRO A 72 5.21 -9.63 -2.97
C PRO A 72 5.77 -11.04 -2.89
N GLY A 73 6.32 -11.53 -3.99
CA GLY A 73 7.09 -12.76 -4.02
C GLY A 73 8.54 -12.59 -3.58
N GLY A 74 9.34 -13.63 -3.69
CA GLY A 74 10.75 -13.65 -3.34
C GLY A 74 11.19 -14.96 -2.70
N ALA A 75 10.50 -16.06 -3.03
CA ALA A 75 10.82 -17.43 -2.60
C ALA A 75 10.99 -17.60 -1.07
N TYR A 76 10.39 -16.72 -0.28
CA TYR A 76 10.55 -16.63 1.18
C TYR A 76 12.00 -16.38 1.67
N GLY A 77 12.91 -16.01 0.78
CA GLY A 77 14.28 -15.61 1.10
C GLY A 77 14.49 -14.09 1.02
N GLY A 78 13.49 -13.36 0.56
CA GLY A 78 13.46 -11.91 0.41
C GLY A 78 12.13 -11.45 -0.15
N LEU A 79 12.02 -10.17 -0.54
CA LEU A 79 10.82 -9.60 -1.14
C LEU A 79 11.14 -8.79 -2.39
N ALA A 80 10.46 -9.11 -3.49
CA ALA A 80 10.44 -8.31 -4.71
C ALA A 80 9.57 -7.04 -4.51
N ILE A 81 9.76 -6.34 -3.38
CA ILE A 81 8.83 -5.32 -2.86
C ILE A 81 8.66 -4.11 -3.79
N GLY A 82 9.66 -3.82 -4.63
CA GLY A 82 9.59 -2.72 -5.60
C GLY A 82 8.54 -2.99 -6.66
N HIS A 83 8.74 -4.01 -7.50
CA HIS A 83 7.91 -4.26 -8.69
C HIS A 83 6.66 -5.12 -8.40
N GLU A 84 6.69 -6.01 -7.42
CA GLU A 84 5.53 -6.83 -7.02
C GLU A 84 4.76 -6.26 -5.81
N GLY A 85 5.28 -5.20 -5.20
CA GLY A 85 4.65 -4.49 -4.09
C GLY A 85 4.26 -3.06 -4.47
N TYR A 86 5.22 -2.14 -4.46
CA TYR A 86 4.95 -0.71 -4.58
C TYR A 86 4.35 -0.34 -5.94
N GLN A 87 4.89 -0.83 -7.06
CA GLN A 87 4.34 -0.53 -8.40
C GLN A 87 2.92 -1.11 -8.58
N VAL A 88 2.65 -2.28 -8.01
CA VAL A 88 1.31 -2.89 -8.00
C VAL A 88 0.34 -2.04 -7.18
N ALA A 89 0.77 -1.57 -6.00
CA ALA A 89 -0.04 -0.72 -5.14
C ALA A 89 -0.38 0.62 -5.80
N GLU A 90 0.59 1.25 -6.46
CA GLU A 90 0.38 2.49 -7.24
C GLU A 90 -0.66 2.27 -8.34
N TRP A 91 -0.57 1.14 -9.06
CA TRP A 91 -1.53 0.78 -10.10
C TRP A 91 -2.96 0.63 -9.58
N PHE A 92 -3.14 -0.01 -8.42
CA PHE A 92 -4.44 -0.18 -7.78
C PHE A 92 -4.99 1.15 -7.25
N ALA A 93 -4.15 1.95 -6.59
CA ALA A 93 -4.57 3.20 -5.98
C ALA A 93 -5.02 4.23 -7.03
N ALA A 94 -4.33 4.30 -8.18
CA ALA A 94 -4.74 5.12 -9.32
C ALA A 94 -6.09 4.67 -9.93
N ARG A 95 -6.58 3.47 -9.57
CA ARG A 95 -7.87 2.92 -10.02
C ARG A 95 -8.93 2.91 -8.93
N GLY A 96 -8.69 3.67 -7.87
CA GLY A 96 -9.67 3.88 -6.80
C GLY A 96 -9.70 2.80 -5.73
N PHE A 97 -8.68 1.95 -5.65
CA PHE A 97 -8.49 1.02 -4.53
C PHE A 97 -7.57 1.61 -3.48
N ALA A 98 -7.82 1.33 -2.21
CA ALA A 98 -6.75 1.41 -1.24
C ALA A 98 -5.83 0.20 -1.42
N ALA A 99 -4.52 0.41 -1.53
CA ALA A 99 -3.58 -0.68 -1.65
C ALA A 99 -2.63 -0.71 -0.46
N VAL A 100 -2.43 -1.87 0.13
CA VAL A 100 -1.63 -2.06 1.34
C VAL A 100 -0.55 -3.10 1.05
N VAL A 101 0.68 -2.65 0.83
CA VAL A 101 1.81 -3.55 0.60
C VAL A 101 2.27 -4.11 1.93
N LEU A 102 2.29 -5.43 2.04
CA LEU A 102 2.75 -6.13 3.22
C LEU A 102 4.22 -6.56 3.06
N LYS A 103 5.09 -6.01 3.89
CA LYS A 103 6.40 -6.58 4.16
C LYS A 103 6.23 -7.60 5.27
N TYR A 104 6.07 -8.87 4.88
CA TYR A 104 5.86 -9.95 5.84
C TYR A 104 7.17 -10.53 6.38
N THR A 105 7.10 -11.19 7.53
CA THR A 105 8.22 -11.87 8.17
C THR A 105 8.71 -13.05 7.33
N MET A 106 10.02 -13.17 7.14
CA MET A 106 10.60 -14.35 6.51
C MET A 106 10.43 -15.57 7.41
N PRO A 107 9.99 -16.72 6.85
CA PRO A 107 9.58 -17.86 7.66
C PRO A 107 10.75 -18.57 8.36
N HIS A 108 11.94 -18.65 7.77
CA HIS A 108 13.07 -19.40 8.31
C HIS A 108 12.66 -20.79 8.81
N GLY A 109 11.79 -21.48 8.03
CA GLY A 109 11.24 -22.79 8.38
C GLY A 109 9.91 -22.76 9.16
N ASN A 110 9.49 -21.61 9.66
CA ASN A 110 8.20 -21.45 10.36
C ASN A 110 7.22 -20.61 9.52
N TYR A 111 6.42 -21.26 8.69
CA TYR A 111 5.47 -20.61 7.79
C TYR A 111 4.24 -20.01 8.50
N ASP A 112 4.04 -20.29 9.77
CA ASP A 112 3.00 -19.63 10.57
C ASP A 112 3.29 -18.14 10.79
N LEU A 113 4.55 -17.73 10.75
CA LEU A 113 4.93 -16.32 10.92
C LEU A 113 4.33 -15.45 9.80
N PRO A 114 4.68 -15.64 8.50
CA PRO A 114 4.10 -14.83 7.43
C PRO A 114 2.58 -15.04 7.28
N ARG A 115 2.04 -16.23 7.61
CA ARG A 115 0.59 -16.47 7.60
C ARG A 115 -0.14 -15.58 8.61
N ARG A 116 0.39 -15.45 9.81
CA ARG A 116 -0.16 -14.53 10.82
C ARG A 116 -0.02 -13.06 10.40
N ASP A 117 1.05 -12.72 9.70
CA ASP A 117 1.26 -11.36 9.20
C ASP A 117 0.20 -10.96 8.16
N VAL A 118 -0.14 -11.83 7.21
CA VAL A 118 -1.19 -11.50 6.22
C VAL A 118 -2.57 -11.40 6.87
N GLN A 119 -2.89 -12.27 7.82
CA GLN A 119 -4.13 -12.19 8.59
C GLN A 119 -4.22 -10.89 9.38
N GLN A 120 -3.15 -10.51 10.07
CA GLN A 120 -3.06 -9.25 10.80
C GLN A 120 -3.18 -8.04 9.86
N ALA A 121 -2.59 -8.08 8.67
CA ALA A 121 -2.70 -6.99 7.71
C ALA A 121 -4.16 -6.77 7.26
N ILE A 122 -4.90 -7.84 6.98
CA ILE A 122 -6.33 -7.77 6.64
C ILE A 122 -7.15 -7.17 7.79
N GLU A 123 -6.90 -7.64 9.02
CA GLU A 123 -7.59 -7.13 10.21
C GLU A 123 -7.24 -5.67 10.50
N LEU A 124 -5.97 -5.28 10.35
CA LEU A 124 -5.52 -3.90 10.50
C LEU A 124 -6.22 -2.96 9.50
N VAL A 125 -6.34 -3.37 8.23
CA VAL A 125 -7.06 -2.62 7.21
C VAL A 125 -8.53 -2.44 7.59
N ARG A 126 -9.20 -3.51 8.01
CA ARG A 126 -10.62 -3.47 8.42
C ARG A 126 -10.85 -2.59 9.65
N ALA A 127 -10.00 -2.71 10.65
CA ALA A 127 -10.11 -1.93 11.87
C ALA A 127 -9.90 -0.41 11.65
N ASN A 128 -9.07 -0.05 10.65
CA ASN A 128 -8.77 1.34 10.32
C ASN A 128 -9.53 1.85 9.08
N ALA A 129 -10.52 1.10 8.60
CA ALA A 129 -11.20 1.35 7.33
C ALA A 129 -11.73 2.78 7.21
N ALA A 130 -12.40 3.31 8.23
CA ALA A 130 -12.94 4.67 8.22
C ALA A 130 -11.83 5.73 8.03
N GLY A 131 -10.75 5.64 8.79
CA GLY A 131 -9.62 6.58 8.72
C GLY A 131 -8.79 6.45 7.43
N TRP A 132 -8.81 5.28 6.80
CA TRP A 132 -8.08 4.98 5.57
C TRP A 132 -8.93 5.15 4.30
N GLY A 133 -10.23 5.46 4.45
CA GLY A 133 -11.16 5.64 3.34
C GLY A 133 -11.53 4.32 2.65
N VAL A 134 -11.58 3.23 3.40
CA VAL A 134 -11.81 1.85 2.94
C VAL A 134 -13.20 1.37 3.32
N ASP A 135 -13.80 0.54 2.47
CA ASP A 135 -14.97 -0.27 2.80
C ASP A 135 -14.49 -1.60 3.43
N PRO A 136 -14.72 -1.83 4.73
CA PRO A 136 -14.22 -3.03 5.42
C PRO A 136 -14.83 -4.34 4.89
N ALA A 137 -15.96 -4.29 4.18
CA ALA A 137 -16.57 -5.46 3.55
C ALA A 137 -15.91 -5.83 2.21
N ARG A 138 -15.08 -4.94 1.64
CA ARG A 138 -14.43 -5.12 0.34
C ARG A 138 -12.92 -5.10 0.46
N VAL A 139 -12.37 -6.03 1.23
CA VAL A 139 -10.92 -6.19 1.41
C VAL A 139 -10.50 -7.54 0.82
N GLY A 140 -9.64 -7.49 -0.19
CA GLY A 140 -9.08 -8.66 -0.87
C GLY A 140 -7.57 -8.76 -0.67
N VAL A 141 -6.98 -9.86 -1.16
CA VAL A 141 -5.54 -10.12 -1.18
C VAL A 141 -5.10 -10.42 -2.60
N ILE A 142 -3.96 -9.90 -2.99
CA ILE A 142 -3.23 -10.30 -4.20
C ILE A 142 -1.81 -10.69 -3.82
N GLY A 143 -1.29 -11.73 -4.42
CA GLY A 143 0.07 -12.17 -4.15
C GLY A 143 0.76 -12.73 -5.39
N PHE A 144 2.08 -12.65 -5.37
CA PHE A 144 2.94 -13.08 -6.46
C PHE A 144 3.87 -14.19 -5.97
N SER A 145 3.99 -15.32 -6.71
CA SER A 145 4.87 -16.42 -6.36
C SER A 145 4.69 -16.86 -4.88
N ALA A 146 5.73 -16.76 -4.05
CA ALA A 146 5.64 -17.05 -2.62
C ALA A 146 4.55 -16.20 -1.90
N GLY A 147 4.36 -14.94 -2.31
CA GLY A 147 3.26 -14.10 -1.80
C GLY A 147 1.89 -14.59 -2.25
N GLY A 148 1.76 -15.21 -3.43
CA GLY A 148 0.54 -15.86 -3.89
C GLY A 148 0.20 -17.11 -3.06
N HIS A 149 1.20 -17.94 -2.77
CA HIS A 149 1.06 -19.05 -1.83
C HIS A 149 0.60 -18.54 -0.45
N LEU A 150 1.27 -17.52 0.07
CA LEU A 150 0.91 -16.90 1.36
C LEU A 150 -0.53 -16.38 1.38
N GLY A 151 -0.97 -15.69 0.33
CA GLY A 151 -2.32 -15.13 0.24
C GLY A 151 -3.44 -16.18 0.10
N SER A 152 -3.09 -17.45 -0.17
CA SER A 152 -4.03 -18.58 -0.29
C SER A 152 -4.09 -19.46 0.97
N THR A 153 -3.31 -19.17 1.99
CA THR A 153 -3.27 -19.90 3.29
C THR A 153 -4.04 -19.17 4.36
#